data_7246160f6da2d8beba3e4a07af52d5df
#
_entry.id   7246160f6da2d8beba3e4a07af52d5df
#
_cell.length_a   1.000
_cell.length_b   1.000
_cell.length_c   1.000
_cell.angle_alpha   90.00
_cell.angle_beta   90.00
_cell.angle_gamma   90.00
#
_symmetry.space_group_name_H-M   'P 1'
#
loop_
_entity.id
_entity.type
_entity.pdbx_description
1 polymer ?
#
loop_
_entity_poly.entity_id
_entity_poly.type
_entity_poly.pdbx_seq_one_letter_code
_entity_poly.pdbx_strand_id
1 'polypeptide(L)'
;MIDSPPPASFSLSDPPDLSGTSARFAASGAGTGASETADAPVAPGASSAGVPPGRPTGARESSLSATSAASNTARPLVSMLVIAYNQAQQIGDAVRSALAQTYEPLEIIVSDDASSDATFAAIEAALAGYSGPHRVIARRNTVNQGISAHLSQLALMAHGELLFVAAGDDMSAPERCERVVDCWLAHERRPDLIATDLADMDEAGHVHERVSPDELDRYRFDDWLTDRPWLIGAAHTWSRRLFERFGPMLPGAAAEDQIMVLRAILSGGAISLREPLVRYRRGGLSRKRRYQSVDELIARMRQSNRYGLAELAQLQRDADIAGLGERMRAAMAPKLARERFIAAMFEARSLGARVALLTRGTGVKLGLRIRMFLYASCPAVYAPGIWLKRVVRGRRG
;
A
#
# COMPACT_ATOMS: atom_id res chain seq x y z
N MET A 1 22.81 37.51 -8.93
CA MET A 1 21.87 36.76 -8.11
C MET A 1 20.66 36.48 -8.97
N ILE A 2 20.56 35.28 -9.49
CA ILE A 2 19.43 34.87 -10.35
C ILE A 2 18.57 34.00 -9.45
N ASP A 3 17.40 34.55 -9.11
CA ASP A 3 16.37 33.87 -8.33
C ASP A 3 15.89 32.63 -9.13
N SER A 4 16.16 31.46 -8.60
CA SER A 4 15.55 30.22 -9.08
C SER A 4 14.14 30.12 -8.50
N PRO A 5 13.10 29.83 -9.29
CA PRO A 5 11.76 29.66 -8.77
C PRO A 5 11.70 28.43 -7.84
N PRO A 6 10.89 28.45 -6.78
CA PRO A 6 10.74 27.35 -5.87
C PRO A 6 10.21 26.10 -6.61
N PRO A 7 10.61 24.88 -6.19
CA PRO A 7 10.10 23.66 -6.81
C PRO A 7 8.59 23.56 -6.60
N ALA A 8 7.88 23.23 -7.68
CA ALA A 8 6.44 23.06 -7.70
C ALA A 8 6.00 22.09 -6.59
N SER A 9 5.09 22.54 -5.74
CA SER A 9 4.47 21.76 -4.68
C SER A 9 3.74 20.55 -5.27
N PHE A 10 4.20 19.35 -4.92
CA PHE A 10 3.58 18.10 -5.35
C PHE A 10 2.38 17.80 -4.44
N SER A 11 1.21 17.72 -5.02
CA SER A 11 0.00 17.25 -4.33
C SER A 11 0.00 15.74 -4.25
N LEU A 12 -0.16 15.14 -3.09
CA LEU A 12 -0.41 13.71 -2.86
C LEU A 12 -1.68 13.20 -3.58
N SER A 13 -2.50 14.11 -4.12
CA SER A 13 -3.73 13.81 -4.82
C SER A 13 -3.55 13.27 -6.24
N ASP A 14 -2.34 12.94 -6.69
CA ASP A 14 -2.08 12.39 -8.01
C ASP A 14 -1.53 10.96 -7.93
N PRO A 15 -2.38 9.92 -7.76
CA PRO A 15 -1.90 8.56 -7.89
C PRO A 15 -1.47 8.31 -9.34
N PRO A 16 -0.41 7.52 -9.55
CA PRO A 16 -0.07 7.08 -10.90
C PRO A 16 -1.26 6.33 -11.49
N ASP A 17 -1.60 6.62 -12.75
CA ASP A 17 -2.55 5.81 -13.52
C ASP A 17 -1.90 4.43 -13.78
N LEU A 18 -2.05 3.54 -12.81
CA LEU A 18 -1.69 2.14 -12.93
C LEU A 18 -2.78 1.44 -13.76
N SER A 19 -2.87 1.78 -15.07
CA SER A 19 -3.78 1.19 -16.03
C SER A 19 -3.48 -0.31 -16.27
N GLY A 20 -3.55 -1.08 -15.22
CA GLY A 20 -3.43 -2.53 -15.23
C GLY A 20 -4.27 -3.21 -14.15
N THR A 21 -4.78 -2.48 -13.15
CA THR A 21 -5.48 -3.07 -12.01
C THR A 21 -6.92 -2.57 -11.80
N SER A 22 -7.42 -1.60 -12.58
CA SER A 22 -8.74 -0.96 -12.35
C SER A 22 -9.88 -1.42 -13.25
N ALA A 23 -9.87 -2.65 -13.78
CA ALA A 23 -10.95 -3.15 -14.67
C ALA A 23 -12.03 -3.98 -13.97
N ARG A 24 -12.04 -4.13 -12.64
CA ARG A 24 -13.01 -5.01 -11.94
C ARG A 24 -14.15 -4.31 -11.20
N PHE A 25 -14.32 -3.02 -11.33
CA PHE A 25 -15.38 -2.28 -10.62
C PHE A 25 -16.72 -2.21 -11.36
N ALA A 26 -17.05 -3.14 -12.26
CA ALA A 26 -18.35 -3.11 -12.92
C ALA A 26 -18.80 -4.52 -13.32
N ALA A 27 -19.05 -5.44 -12.38
CA ALA A 27 -19.93 -6.58 -12.60
C ALA A 27 -20.06 -7.40 -11.31
N SER A 28 -20.96 -7.05 -10.41
CA SER A 28 -21.68 -8.01 -9.56
C SER A 28 -23.00 -7.41 -9.12
N GLY A 29 -23.98 -7.59 -9.96
CA GLY A 29 -25.38 -7.39 -9.67
C GLY A 29 -26.18 -8.33 -10.54
N ALA A 30 -26.86 -9.26 -9.89
CA ALA A 30 -27.90 -10.15 -10.39
C ALA A 30 -27.47 -11.52 -10.96
N GLY A 31 -27.96 -12.56 -10.29
CA GLY A 31 -28.02 -13.93 -10.80
C GLY A 31 -28.40 -14.94 -9.73
N THR A 32 -29.67 -15.11 -9.54
CA THR A 32 -30.42 -16.06 -8.70
C THR A 32 -30.10 -17.53 -8.97
N GLY A 33 -30.04 -18.33 -7.90
CA GLY A 33 -30.73 -19.61 -7.71
C GLY A 33 -30.22 -20.86 -8.43
N ALA A 34 -29.87 -21.85 -7.69
CA ALA A 34 -30.53 -23.13 -7.59
C ALA A 34 -29.64 -24.20 -6.91
N SER A 35 -30.28 -24.91 -6.02
CA SER A 35 -29.85 -26.09 -5.28
C SER A 35 -29.52 -27.29 -6.15
N GLU A 36 -28.59 -28.15 -5.72
CA GLU A 36 -28.86 -29.58 -5.73
C GLU A 36 -27.86 -30.33 -4.81
N THR A 37 -28.43 -31.30 -4.13
CA THR A 37 -27.93 -32.20 -3.10
C THR A 37 -27.31 -33.47 -3.68
N ALA A 38 -26.41 -34.07 -2.94
CA ALA A 38 -26.17 -35.48 -2.74
C ALA A 38 -24.65 -35.76 -2.60
N ASP A 39 -24.09 -36.55 -1.78
CA ASP A 39 -24.37 -37.66 -0.94
C ASP A 39 -22.99 -38.23 -0.52
N ALA A 40 -22.80 -38.57 0.73
CA ALA A 40 -21.64 -39.30 1.20
C ALA A 40 -21.84 -40.78 0.99
N PRO A 41 -20.78 -41.65 1.07
CA PRO A 41 -20.68 -42.52 2.25
C PRO A 41 -19.25 -42.83 2.73
N VAL A 42 -19.08 -42.84 4.08
CA VAL A 42 -18.89 -43.97 5.03
C VAL A 42 -17.63 -44.83 4.84
N ALA A 43 -16.86 -44.87 5.95
CA ALA A 43 -15.72 -45.75 6.27
C ALA A 43 -16.12 -47.26 6.36
N PRO A 44 -15.21 -48.23 6.59
CA PRO A 44 -14.69 -48.50 7.95
C PRO A 44 -13.32 -49.25 8.09
N GLY A 45 -12.90 -49.37 9.36
CA GLY A 45 -12.29 -50.53 10.00
C GLY A 45 -10.78 -50.46 10.21
N ALA A 46 -10.24 -50.40 11.32
CA ALA A 46 -10.18 -51.05 12.62
C ALA A 46 -9.03 -52.05 12.77
N SER A 47 -8.40 -51.99 13.95
CA SER A 47 -7.72 -53.05 14.73
C SER A 47 -6.20 -53.18 14.50
N SER A 48 -5.32 -53.41 15.48
CA SER A 48 -5.34 -53.62 16.93
C SER A 48 -3.91 -53.69 17.47
N ALA A 49 -3.76 -53.27 18.72
CA ALA A 49 -3.08 -53.85 19.87
C ALA A 49 -1.57 -54.13 19.91
N GLY A 50 -0.95 -53.71 21.04
CA GLY A 50 0.27 -54.32 21.57
C GLY A 50 1.03 -53.42 22.58
N VAL A 51 0.81 -53.62 23.91
CA VAL A 51 1.54 -53.12 25.10
C VAL A 51 1.86 -54.31 25.96
N PRO A 52 2.75 -54.31 26.98
CA PRO A 52 3.97 -53.61 27.38
C PRO A 52 5.14 -54.57 27.74
N PRO A 53 6.05 -54.43 28.75
CA PRO A 53 6.42 -53.39 29.69
C PRO A 53 7.95 -53.22 29.90
N GLY A 54 8.36 -52.19 30.67
CA GLY A 54 9.70 -52.16 31.29
C GLY A 54 10.16 -50.79 31.81
N ARG A 55 10.01 -50.56 33.13
CA ARG A 55 10.72 -49.53 33.91
C ARG A 55 11.98 -50.13 34.54
N PRO A 56 13.06 -49.39 34.85
CA PRO A 56 13.09 -48.63 36.13
C PRO A 56 13.87 -47.32 36.13
N THR A 57 13.38 -46.41 37.00
CA THR A 57 14.03 -45.51 37.98
C THR A 57 15.45 -44.98 37.69
N GLY A 58 15.56 -43.65 37.74
CA GLY A 58 16.80 -42.88 37.92
C GLY A 58 16.51 -41.38 38.01
N ALA A 59 16.32 -40.91 39.25
CA ALA A 59 16.21 -39.49 39.56
C ALA A 59 17.54 -38.79 39.30
N ARG A 60 17.50 -37.65 38.60
CA ARG A 60 18.42 -36.53 38.80
C ARG A 60 17.72 -35.23 38.45
N GLU A 61 17.48 -34.43 39.45
CA GLU A 61 17.12 -33.04 39.34
C GLU A 61 18.17 -32.27 38.52
N SER A 62 17.71 -31.52 37.57
CA SER A 62 18.43 -30.33 37.08
C SER A 62 17.41 -29.24 36.79
N SER A 63 17.31 -28.37 37.75
CA SER A 63 16.71 -27.06 37.71
C SER A 63 17.45 -26.21 36.66
N LEU A 64 16.95 -26.11 35.47
CA LEU A 64 17.31 -25.07 34.48
C LEU A 64 16.30 -25.17 33.33
N SER A 65 15.22 -24.47 33.38
CA SER A 65 14.39 -24.03 32.24
C SER A 65 13.06 -23.40 32.65
N ALA A 66 13.06 -22.47 33.59
CA ALA A 66 11.86 -21.70 33.89
C ALA A 66 11.91 -20.24 33.43
N THR A 67 12.96 -19.85 32.68
CA THR A 67 13.15 -18.43 32.29
C THR A 67 12.83 -18.11 30.82
N SER A 68 12.47 -19.11 29.99
CA SER A 68 12.19 -18.88 28.57
C SER A 68 10.69 -18.81 28.21
N ALA A 69 9.80 -19.24 29.10
CA ALA A 69 8.34 -19.25 28.82
C ALA A 69 7.61 -17.95 29.24
N ALA A 70 8.23 -17.12 30.08
CA ALA A 70 7.59 -15.91 30.60
C ALA A 70 7.68 -14.69 29.68
N SER A 71 8.49 -14.72 28.60
CA SER A 71 8.66 -13.58 27.70
C SER A 71 7.64 -13.55 26.54
N ASN A 72 6.83 -14.59 26.37
CA ASN A 72 5.91 -14.72 25.23
C ASN A 72 4.46 -14.28 25.53
N THR A 73 4.16 -13.86 26.76
CA THR A 73 2.81 -13.44 27.19
C THR A 73 2.63 -11.92 27.30
N ALA A 74 3.71 -11.14 27.24
CA ALA A 74 3.60 -9.69 27.28
C ALA A 74 3.05 -9.16 25.93
N ARG A 75 2.03 -8.30 26.02
CA ARG A 75 1.48 -7.58 24.84
C ARG A 75 2.59 -6.75 24.20
N PRO A 76 2.86 -6.88 22.87
CA PRO A 76 3.93 -6.14 22.22
C PRO A 76 3.59 -4.64 22.14
N LEU A 77 4.60 -3.77 22.26
CA LEU A 77 4.44 -2.37 21.87
C LEU A 77 4.12 -2.32 20.38
N VAL A 78 3.12 -1.53 20.00
CA VAL A 78 2.80 -1.28 18.59
C VAL A 78 2.84 0.22 18.29
N SER A 79 3.04 0.58 17.02
CA SER A 79 3.10 1.98 16.58
C SER A 79 2.04 2.23 15.51
N MET A 80 1.22 3.27 15.67
CA MET A 80 0.31 3.75 14.64
C MET A 80 0.90 4.97 13.96
N LEU A 81 1.09 4.88 12.65
CA LEU A 81 1.70 5.89 11.80
C LEU A 81 0.58 6.63 11.04
N VAL A 82 0.15 7.77 11.57
CA VAL A 82 -0.87 8.63 10.94
C VAL A 82 -0.18 9.61 10.03
N ILE A 83 -0.40 9.49 8.72
CA ILE A 83 0.20 10.35 7.70
C ILE A 83 -0.84 11.26 7.08
N ALA A 84 -0.48 12.53 6.86
CA ALA A 84 -1.37 13.51 6.24
C ALA A 84 -0.63 14.41 5.24
N TYR A 85 -1.36 14.83 4.20
CA TYR A 85 -0.96 15.89 3.30
C TYR A 85 -2.18 16.57 2.67
N ASN A 86 -2.37 17.87 2.94
CA ASN A 86 -3.51 18.67 2.46
C ASN A 86 -4.87 18.02 2.79
N GLN A 87 -5.08 17.65 4.06
CA GLN A 87 -6.26 16.97 4.59
C GLN A 87 -6.85 17.70 5.80
N ALA A 88 -6.82 19.03 5.80
CA ALA A 88 -7.26 19.88 6.94
C ALA A 88 -8.67 19.56 7.44
N GLN A 89 -9.57 19.11 6.57
CA GLN A 89 -10.96 18.81 6.93
C GLN A 89 -11.14 17.42 7.56
N GLN A 90 -10.28 16.46 7.25
CA GLN A 90 -10.44 15.04 7.62
C GLN A 90 -9.49 14.62 8.74
N ILE A 91 -8.28 15.19 8.80
CA ILE A 91 -7.21 14.73 9.68
C ILE A 91 -7.61 14.73 11.18
N GLY A 92 -8.48 15.63 11.60
CA GLY A 92 -8.97 15.65 12.97
C GLY A 92 -9.72 14.37 13.36
N ASP A 93 -10.52 13.79 12.43
CA ASP A 93 -11.22 12.53 12.66
C ASP A 93 -10.25 11.35 12.70
N ALA A 94 -9.28 11.32 11.79
CA ALA A 94 -8.24 10.31 11.78
C ALA A 94 -7.43 10.29 13.09
N VAL A 95 -6.99 11.46 13.56
CA VAL A 95 -6.26 11.59 14.84
C VAL A 95 -7.12 11.13 16.01
N ARG A 96 -8.37 11.59 16.12
CA ARG A 96 -9.28 11.15 17.19
C ARG A 96 -9.50 9.64 17.18
N SER A 97 -9.62 9.03 15.99
CA SER A 97 -9.76 7.57 15.88
C SER A 97 -8.51 6.80 16.30
N ALA A 98 -7.32 7.37 16.09
CA ALA A 98 -6.06 6.83 16.57
C ALA A 98 -5.95 6.94 18.10
N LEU A 99 -6.36 8.07 18.70
CA LEU A 99 -6.36 8.27 20.14
C LEU A 99 -7.39 7.40 20.88
N ALA A 100 -8.42 6.94 20.17
CA ALA A 100 -9.48 6.10 20.72
C ALA A 100 -9.17 4.58 20.66
N GLN A 101 -7.96 4.19 20.25
CA GLN A 101 -7.60 2.77 20.26
C GLN A 101 -7.64 2.18 21.66
N THR A 102 -8.17 0.97 21.78
CA THR A 102 -8.30 0.26 23.08
C THR A 102 -7.05 -0.52 23.46
N TYR A 103 -6.14 -0.71 22.54
CA TYR A 103 -4.92 -1.49 22.74
C TYR A 103 -3.84 -0.72 23.48
N GLU A 104 -3.23 -1.39 24.48
CA GLU A 104 -2.02 -0.92 25.16
C GLU A 104 -0.99 -2.07 25.24
N PRO A 105 0.32 -1.77 25.08
CA PRO A 105 0.95 -0.46 24.90
C PRO A 105 0.97 0.00 23.42
N LEU A 106 0.63 1.27 23.17
CA LEU A 106 0.58 1.89 21.84
C LEU A 106 1.33 3.24 21.82
N GLU A 107 2.18 3.45 20.82
CA GLU A 107 2.64 4.79 20.44
C GLU A 107 1.95 5.24 19.14
N ILE A 108 1.64 6.53 19.05
CA ILE A 108 1.00 7.14 17.89
C ILE A 108 1.92 8.24 17.36
N ILE A 109 2.30 8.15 16.10
CA ILE A 109 3.10 9.17 15.43
C ILE A 109 2.22 9.82 14.36
N VAL A 110 1.81 11.07 14.60
CA VAL A 110 1.03 11.86 13.64
C VAL A 110 1.97 12.78 12.89
N SER A 111 1.96 12.71 11.57
CA SER A 111 2.91 13.46 10.74
C SER A 111 2.25 14.11 9.53
N ASP A 112 2.51 15.40 9.38
CA ASP A 112 2.14 16.21 8.21
C ASP A 112 3.33 16.29 7.24
N ASP A 113 3.10 15.93 5.97
CA ASP A 113 4.11 15.94 4.91
C ASP A 113 4.24 17.32 4.24
N ALA A 114 4.42 18.38 5.03
CA ALA A 114 4.54 19.78 4.58
C ALA A 114 3.31 20.29 3.82
N SER A 115 2.11 20.10 4.40
CA SER A 115 0.86 20.62 3.85
C SER A 115 0.89 22.14 3.65
N SER A 116 0.23 22.59 2.60
CA SER A 116 0.04 24.01 2.31
C SER A 116 -1.26 24.59 2.88
N ASP A 117 -2.13 23.74 3.40
CA ASP A 117 -3.40 24.09 4.05
C ASP A 117 -3.28 24.06 5.59
N ALA A 118 -4.40 24.10 6.31
CA ALA A 118 -4.46 24.06 7.76
C ALA A 118 -4.31 22.66 8.38
N THR A 119 -3.78 21.65 7.64
CA THR A 119 -3.68 20.25 8.11
C THR A 119 -2.92 20.16 9.44
N PHE A 120 -1.75 20.79 9.57
CA PHE A 120 -0.98 20.69 10.80
C PHE A 120 -1.67 21.36 12.00
N ALA A 121 -2.31 22.51 11.79
CA ALA A 121 -3.10 23.18 12.83
C ALA A 121 -4.30 22.29 13.28
N ALA A 122 -4.93 21.56 12.35
CA ALA A 122 -5.99 20.60 12.69
C ALA A 122 -5.46 19.39 13.47
N ILE A 123 -4.23 18.94 13.22
CA ILE A 123 -3.56 17.92 14.04
C ILE A 123 -3.35 18.44 15.45
N GLU A 124 -2.76 19.62 15.62
CA GLU A 124 -2.52 20.23 16.94
C GLU A 124 -3.82 20.42 17.73
N ALA A 125 -4.88 20.89 17.07
CA ALA A 125 -6.19 21.03 17.67
C ALA A 125 -6.82 19.69 18.10
N ALA A 126 -6.64 18.62 17.33
CA ALA A 126 -7.14 17.30 17.68
C ALA A 126 -6.38 16.64 18.85
N LEU A 127 -5.13 17.02 19.05
CA LEU A 127 -4.28 16.53 20.16
C LEU A 127 -4.42 17.39 21.42
N ALA A 128 -4.98 18.60 21.32
CA ALA A 128 -5.10 19.51 22.45
C ALA A 128 -5.88 18.87 23.61
N GLY A 129 -5.29 18.88 24.81
CA GLY A 129 -5.91 18.32 26.01
C GLY A 129 -5.94 16.80 26.09
N TYR A 130 -5.31 16.08 25.17
CA TYR A 130 -5.21 14.62 25.27
C TYR A 130 -4.40 14.20 26.52
N SER A 131 -5.02 13.40 27.37
CA SER A 131 -4.44 12.87 28.61
C SER A 131 -4.62 11.35 28.72
N GLY A 132 -4.89 10.68 27.58
CA GLY A 132 -5.05 9.23 27.52
C GLY A 132 -3.73 8.46 27.65
N PRO A 133 -3.78 7.11 27.59
CA PRO A 133 -2.65 6.24 27.93
C PRO A 133 -1.57 6.17 26.83
N HIS A 134 -1.86 6.60 25.60
CA HIS A 134 -0.94 6.42 24.49
C HIS A 134 0.15 7.47 24.47
N ARG A 135 1.37 7.05 24.13
CA ARG A 135 2.45 7.99 23.80
C ARG A 135 2.19 8.61 22.43
N VAL A 136 2.04 9.92 22.36
CA VAL A 136 1.74 10.62 21.12
C VAL A 136 2.87 11.55 20.70
N ILE A 137 3.25 11.52 19.44
CA ILE A 137 4.23 12.42 18.82
C ILE A 137 3.56 13.09 17.62
N ALA A 138 3.50 14.42 17.61
CA ALA A 138 3.11 15.20 16.45
C ALA A 138 4.35 15.83 15.79
N ARG A 139 4.41 15.76 14.46
CA ARG A 139 5.51 16.34 13.71
C ARG A 139 5.07 16.83 12.32
N ARG A 140 5.90 17.67 11.71
CA ARG A 140 5.70 18.17 10.35
C ARG A 140 7.01 18.08 9.56
N ASN A 141 6.97 17.67 8.31
CA ASN A 141 8.09 17.77 7.38
C ASN A 141 8.27 19.22 6.92
N THR A 142 9.49 19.61 6.59
CA THR A 142 9.80 20.94 6.02
C THR A 142 9.51 21.00 4.52
N VAL A 143 9.56 19.86 3.84
CA VAL A 143 9.24 19.68 2.41
C VAL A 143 8.46 18.38 2.23
N ASN A 144 7.58 18.34 1.25
CA ASN A 144 6.84 17.13 0.90
C ASN A 144 7.79 16.04 0.41
N GLN A 145 7.75 14.87 1.08
CA GLN A 145 8.58 13.71 0.77
C GLN A 145 7.86 12.68 -0.12
N GLY A 146 6.55 12.75 -0.17
CA GLY A 146 5.69 11.72 -0.76
C GLY A 146 5.52 10.50 0.13
N ILE A 147 4.45 9.73 -0.14
CA ILE A 147 3.91 8.72 0.78
C ILE A 147 4.96 7.69 1.23
N SER A 148 5.72 7.10 0.30
CA SER A 148 6.67 6.03 0.62
C SER A 148 7.86 6.52 1.46
N ALA A 149 8.41 7.69 1.14
CA ALA A 149 9.50 8.26 1.91
C ALA A 149 9.01 8.74 3.28
N HIS A 150 7.81 9.34 3.34
CA HIS A 150 7.20 9.79 4.58
C HIS A 150 6.90 8.60 5.52
N LEU A 151 6.27 7.53 5.05
CA LEU A 151 6.06 6.31 5.82
C LEU A 151 7.38 5.67 6.26
N SER A 152 8.38 5.64 5.38
CA SER A 152 9.71 5.13 5.73
C SER A 152 10.35 5.92 6.87
N GLN A 153 10.19 7.24 6.86
CA GLN A 153 10.70 8.11 7.92
C GLN A 153 10.00 7.83 9.26
N LEU A 154 8.67 7.64 9.25
CA LEU A 154 7.93 7.29 10.46
C LEU A 154 8.28 5.89 10.97
N ALA A 155 8.44 4.92 10.08
CA ALA A 155 8.85 3.57 10.45
C ALA A 155 10.24 3.53 11.12
N LEU A 156 11.18 4.42 10.70
CA LEU A 156 12.48 4.58 11.36
C LEU A 156 12.37 5.18 12.77
N MET A 157 11.36 6.03 13.02
CA MET A 157 11.14 6.67 14.33
C MET A 157 10.36 5.78 15.29
N ALA A 158 9.56 4.87 14.76
CA ALA A 158 8.66 4.02 15.52
C ALA A 158 9.41 2.95 16.30
N HIS A 159 8.88 2.50 17.46
CA HIS A 159 9.48 1.50 18.34
C HIS A 159 8.65 0.20 18.45
N GLY A 160 7.39 0.20 17.97
CA GLY A 160 6.48 -0.95 18.04
C GLY A 160 6.95 -2.14 17.20
N GLU A 161 6.60 -3.35 17.61
CA GLU A 161 6.85 -4.58 16.84
C GLU A 161 5.96 -4.66 15.58
N LEU A 162 4.78 -4.04 15.64
CA LEU A 162 3.89 -3.85 14.49
C LEU A 162 3.72 -2.35 14.21
N LEU A 163 3.71 -2.00 12.92
CA LEU A 163 3.57 -0.66 12.39
C LEU A 163 2.23 -0.57 11.65
N PHE A 164 1.25 0.11 12.23
CA PHE A 164 -0.08 0.33 11.65
C PHE A 164 -0.06 1.55 10.74
N VAL A 165 -0.40 1.39 9.48
CA VAL A 165 -0.59 2.53 8.57
C VAL A 165 -1.98 3.12 8.80
N ALA A 166 -2.05 4.44 8.96
CA ALA A 166 -3.29 5.19 9.07
C ALA A 166 -3.24 6.42 8.16
N ALA A 167 -4.16 6.51 7.22
CA ALA A 167 -4.28 7.67 6.33
C ALA A 167 -5.04 8.80 7.05
N GLY A 168 -4.67 10.05 6.77
CA GLY A 168 -5.24 11.22 7.43
C GLY A 168 -6.67 11.56 7.00
N ASP A 169 -7.24 10.86 6.02
CA ASP A 169 -8.63 10.95 5.58
C ASP A 169 -9.49 9.75 6.02
N ASP A 170 -8.91 8.74 6.66
CA ASP A 170 -9.59 7.53 7.10
C ASP A 170 -9.73 7.48 8.63
N MET A 171 -10.54 6.56 9.13
CA MET A 171 -10.74 6.37 10.58
C MET A 171 -10.50 4.90 10.94
N SER A 172 -9.71 4.64 11.97
CA SER A 172 -9.52 3.30 12.53
C SER A 172 -10.66 2.95 13.51
N ALA A 173 -11.13 1.70 13.46
CA ALA A 173 -12.01 1.18 14.51
C ALA A 173 -11.25 1.16 15.86
N PRO A 174 -11.90 1.42 17.00
CA PRO A 174 -11.22 1.44 18.30
C PRO A 174 -10.45 0.16 18.63
N GLU A 175 -10.94 -0.97 18.20
CA GLU A 175 -10.37 -2.30 18.41
C GLU A 175 -9.32 -2.73 17.35
N ARG A 176 -9.01 -1.86 16.37
CA ARG A 176 -8.13 -2.24 15.23
C ARG A 176 -6.79 -2.80 15.68
N CYS A 177 -6.09 -2.09 16.58
CA CYS A 177 -4.79 -2.55 17.05
C CYS A 177 -4.89 -3.87 17.80
N GLU A 178 -5.90 -4.04 18.64
CA GLU A 178 -6.14 -5.26 19.41
C GLU A 178 -6.40 -6.46 18.51
N ARG A 179 -7.35 -6.34 17.57
CA ARG A 179 -7.73 -7.43 16.66
C ARG A 179 -6.58 -7.88 15.76
N VAL A 180 -5.78 -6.94 15.27
CA VAL A 180 -4.61 -7.25 14.43
C VAL A 180 -3.51 -7.90 15.26
N VAL A 181 -3.24 -7.44 16.48
CA VAL A 181 -2.26 -8.07 17.39
C VAL A 181 -2.68 -9.47 17.74
N ASP A 182 -3.95 -9.69 18.10
CA ASP A 182 -4.47 -11.02 18.41
C ASP A 182 -4.31 -11.97 17.22
N CYS A 183 -4.63 -11.50 16.02
CA CYS A 183 -4.41 -12.26 14.78
C CYS A 183 -2.93 -12.60 14.59
N TRP A 184 -2.03 -11.66 14.80
CA TRP A 184 -0.59 -11.87 14.65
C TRP A 184 -0.04 -12.88 15.67
N LEU A 185 -0.48 -12.80 16.93
CA LEU A 185 -0.11 -13.73 17.97
C LEU A 185 -0.65 -15.15 17.71
N ALA A 186 -1.90 -15.25 17.24
CA ALA A 186 -2.51 -16.53 16.83
C ALA A 186 -1.73 -17.22 15.70
N HIS A 187 -1.06 -16.44 14.85
CA HIS A 187 -0.17 -16.94 13.80
C HIS A 187 1.30 -17.02 14.25
N GLU A 188 1.56 -17.09 15.58
CA GLU A 188 2.91 -17.23 16.16
C GLU A 188 3.88 -16.11 15.70
N ARG A 189 3.38 -14.91 15.48
CA ARG A 189 4.12 -13.74 15.00
C ARG A 189 4.79 -13.95 13.64
N ARG A 190 4.36 -14.94 12.84
CA ARG A 190 4.97 -15.28 11.55
C ARG A 190 4.70 -14.27 10.45
N PRO A 191 3.46 -13.80 10.23
CA PRO A 191 3.19 -12.86 9.15
C PRO A 191 3.95 -11.55 9.30
N ASP A 192 4.46 -11.04 8.21
CA ASP A 192 5.13 -9.75 8.14
C ASP A 192 4.21 -8.62 7.68
N LEU A 193 3.05 -8.97 7.13
CA LEU A 193 1.99 -8.03 6.81
C LEU A 193 0.62 -8.62 7.10
N ILE A 194 -0.24 -7.83 7.73
CA ILE A 194 -1.65 -8.13 7.93
C ILE A 194 -2.46 -7.00 7.30
N ALA A 195 -3.36 -7.35 6.37
CA ALA A 195 -4.32 -6.43 5.78
C ALA A 195 -5.71 -6.72 6.31
N THR A 196 -6.43 -5.68 6.73
CA THR A 196 -7.82 -5.82 7.18
C THR A 196 -8.79 -5.50 6.04
N ASP A 197 -10.04 -5.90 6.18
CA ASP A 197 -11.10 -5.33 5.37
C ASP A 197 -11.40 -3.88 5.80
N LEU A 198 -12.17 -3.18 4.98
CA LEU A 198 -12.55 -1.80 5.21
C LEU A 198 -14.07 -1.65 5.17
N ALA A 199 -14.56 -0.61 5.80
CA ALA A 199 -15.93 -0.12 5.65
C ALA A 199 -15.85 1.15 4.81
N ASP A 200 -16.52 1.15 3.66
CA ASP A 200 -16.54 2.30 2.77
C ASP A 200 -17.36 3.44 3.38
N MET A 201 -16.83 4.65 3.35
CA MET A 201 -17.41 5.83 3.97
C MET A 201 -17.47 6.99 2.99
N ASP A 202 -18.57 7.70 2.95
CA ASP A 202 -18.71 8.91 2.11
C ASP A 202 -18.09 10.17 2.77
N GLU A 203 -18.12 11.29 2.04
CA GLU A 203 -17.60 12.57 2.53
C GLU A 203 -18.35 13.09 3.77
N ALA A 204 -19.62 12.69 3.97
CA ALA A 204 -20.43 13.06 5.12
C ALA A 204 -20.19 12.15 6.35
N GLY A 205 -19.40 11.09 6.20
CA GLY A 205 -19.08 10.14 7.27
C GLY A 205 -20.05 8.96 7.39
N HIS A 206 -21.02 8.81 6.46
CA HIS A 206 -21.88 7.65 6.46
C HIS A 206 -21.13 6.42 5.94
N VAL A 207 -21.21 5.36 6.71
CA VAL A 207 -20.63 4.06 6.36
C VAL A 207 -21.60 3.31 5.47
N HIS A 208 -21.11 2.76 4.35
CA HIS A 208 -21.92 2.03 3.38
C HIS A 208 -21.60 0.53 3.45
N GLU A 209 -20.89 0.02 2.46
CA GLU A 209 -20.63 -1.41 2.32
C GLU A 209 -19.23 -1.78 2.83
N ARG A 210 -19.07 -3.07 3.15
CA ARG A 210 -17.76 -3.64 3.42
C ARG A 210 -17.00 -3.78 2.12
N VAL A 211 -15.75 -3.39 2.14
CA VAL A 211 -14.80 -3.56 1.04
C VAL A 211 -13.76 -4.58 1.47
N SER A 212 -13.70 -5.69 0.75
CA SER A 212 -12.75 -6.77 1.01
C SER A 212 -11.72 -6.82 -0.10
N PRO A 213 -10.46 -6.41 0.13
CA PRO A 213 -9.36 -6.62 -0.81
C PRO A 213 -9.11 -8.11 -1.09
N ASP A 214 -8.25 -8.40 -2.07
CA ASP A 214 -7.87 -9.78 -2.37
C ASP A 214 -7.26 -10.45 -1.14
N GLU A 215 -7.45 -11.76 -1.03
CA GLU A 215 -6.92 -12.56 0.05
C GLU A 215 -5.41 -12.77 -0.13
N LEU A 216 -4.61 -12.28 0.83
CA LEU A 216 -3.15 -12.27 0.70
C LEU A 216 -2.50 -13.61 1.05
N ASP A 217 -3.17 -14.45 1.82
CA ASP A 217 -2.67 -15.74 2.33
C ASP A 217 -2.20 -16.68 1.22
N ARG A 218 -2.84 -16.60 0.07
CA ARG A 218 -2.58 -17.44 -1.10
C ARG A 218 -1.41 -16.98 -1.97
N TYR A 219 -1.01 -15.70 -1.86
CA TYR A 219 -0.01 -15.15 -2.75
C TYR A 219 1.40 -15.60 -2.40
N ARG A 220 2.06 -16.18 -3.39
CA ARG A 220 3.49 -16.45 -3.41
C ARG A 220 4.15 -15.55 -4.44
N PHE A 221 5.47 -15.58 -4.51
CA PHE A 221 6.22 -14.71 -5.42
C PHE A 221 5.81 -14.87 -6.90
N ASP A 222 5.54 -16.08 -7.34
CA ASP A 222 5.12 -16.35 -8.72
C ASP A 222 3.71 -15.84 -9.02
N ASP A 223 2.81 -15.98 -8.06
CA ASP A 223 1.45 -15.46 -8.17
C ASP A 223 1.50 -13.93 -8.31
N TRP A 224 2.28 -13.26 -7.46
CA TRP A 224 2.46 -11.81 -7.48
C TRP A 224 3.11 -11.30 -8.79
N LEU A 225 4.04 -12.06 -9.39
CA LEU A 225 4.63 -11.72 -10.69
C LEU A 225 3.60 -11.77 -11.82
N THR A 226 2.61 -12.66 -11.73
CA THR A 226 1.61 -12.92 -12.76
C THR A 226 0.40 -12.02 -12.61
N ASP A 227 -0.16 -11.96 -11.40
CA ASP A 227 -1.35 -11.17 -11.07
C ASP A 227 -1.20 -10.57 -9.67
N ARG A 228 -1.02 -9.28 -9.60
CA ARG A 228 -0.85 -8.58 -8.32
C ARG A 228 -2.18 -8.48 -7.59
N PRO A 229 -2.20 -8.69 -6.27
CA PRO A 229 -3.43 -8.54 -5.51
C PRO A 229 -3.96 -7.10 -5.58
N TRP A 230 -5.27 -6.98 -5.66
CA TRP A 230 -5.93 -5.71 -5.41
C TRP A 230 -6.00 -5.46 -3.91
N LEU A 231 -5.52 -4.30 -3.46
CA LEU A 231 -5.41 -3.98 -2.04
C LEU A 231 -5.52 -2.46 -1.80
N ILE A 232 -5.63 -2.09 -0.53
CA ILE A 232 -5.71 -0.70 -0.07
C ILE A 232 -4.74 -0.52 1.10
N GLY A 233 -3.72 0.32 0.92
CA GLY A 233 -2.61 0.51 1.86
C GLY A 233 -3.03 0.99 3.25
N ALA A 234 -4.10 1.78 3.35
CA ALA A 234 -4.64 2.29 4.63
C ALA A 234 -5.06 1.18 5.62
N ALA A 235 -5.31 -0.04 5.12
CA ALA A 235 -5.67 -1.20 5.93
C ALA A 235 -4.47 -2.07 6.36
N HIS A 236 -3.24 -1.69 5.98
CA HIS A 236 -2.04 -2.48 6.22
C HIS A 236 -1.47 -2.27 7.63
N THR A 237 -0.93 -3.35 8.15
CA THR A 237 -0.05 -3.38 9.33
C THR A 237 1.17 -4.20 8.99
N TRP A 238 2.36 -3.68 9.29
CA TRP A 238 3.64 -4.30 8.96
C TRP A 238 4.39 -4.72 10.21
N SER A 239 5.09 -5.84 10.18
CA SER A 239 6.06 -6.12 11.22
C SER A 239 7.28 -5.18 11.10
N ARG A 240 7.86 -4.78 12.23
CA ARG A 240 9.10 -4.00 12.25
C ARG A 240 10.24 -4.72 11.53
N ARG A 241 10.38 -6.04 11.75
CA ARG A 241 11.44 -6.85 11.11
C ARG A 241 11.34 -6.82 9.57
N LEU A 242 10.12 -6.67 9.00
CA LEU A 242 9.96 -6.49 7.56
C LEU A 242 10.64 -5.21 7.08
N PHE A 243 10.43 -4.11 7.81
CA PHE A 243 11.05 -2.83 7.50
C PHE A 243 12.56 -2.86 7.72
N GLU A 244 13.04 -3.48 8.79
CA GLU A 244 14.47 -3.63 9.08
C GLU A 244 15.18 -4.45 8.01
N ARG A 245 14.56 -5.52 7.52
CA ARG A 245 15.12 -6.38 6.47
C ARG A 245 15.35 -5.65 5.15
N PHE A 246 14.38 -4.89 4.69
CA PHE A 246 14.39 -4.26 3.38
C PHE A 246 14.80 -2.78 3.41
N GLY A 247 14.73 -2.17 4.57
CA GLY A 247 15.04 -0.75 4.79
C GLY A 247 14.03 0.22 4.19
N PRO A 248 14.35 1.52 4.20
CA PRO A 248 13.51 2.56 3.62
C PRO A 248 13.20 2.34 2.15
N MET A 249 11.99 2.71 1.74
CA MET A 249 11.60 2.72 0.33
C MET A 249 12.37 3.81 -0.43
N LEU A 250 12.68 3.54 -1.69
CA LEU A 250 13.42 4.49 -2.55
C LEU A 250 12.58 5.75 -2.81
N PRO A 251 13.22 6.91 -2.91
CA PRO A 251 12.55 8.15 -3.28
C PRO A 251 11.79 8.01 -4.61
N GLY A 252 10.57 8.53 -4.65
CA GLY A 252 9.71 8.49 -5.84
C GLY A 252 8.98 7.17 -6.07
N ALA A 253 9.19 6.13 -5.27
CA ALA A 253 8.32 4.96 -5.26
C ALA A 253 6.97 5.38 -4.68
N ALA A 254 5.87 5.17 -5.41
CA ALA A 254 4.54 5.67 -5.03
C ALA A 254 3.53 4.58 -4.70
N ALA A 255 3.85 3.32 -4.95
CA ALA A 255 2.99 2.17 -4.68
C ALA A 255 3.47 1.44 -3.41
N GLU A 256 3.47 2.14 -2.26
CA GLU A 256 3.96 1.63 -0.98
C GLU A 256 3.23 0.35 -0.55
N ASP A 257 1.94 0.26 -0.85
CA ASP A 257 1.10 -0.89 -0.58
C ASP A 257 1.59 -2.14 -1.32
N GLN A 258 1.80 -2.06 -2.62
CA GLN A 258 2.32 -3.16 -3.44
C GLN A 258 3.77 -3.52 -3.07
N ILE A 259 4.59 -2.54 -2.72
CA ILE A 259 5.96 -2.75 -2.28
C ILE A 259 5.98 -3.55 -0.97
N MET A 260 5.17 -3.15 0.01
CA MET A 260 5.16 -3.80 1.31
C MET A 260 4.55 -5.20 1.25
N VAL A 261 3.53 -5.43 0.42
CA VAL A 261 3.01 -6.78 0.17
C VAL A 261 4.05 -7.69 -0.49
N LEU A 262 4.77 -7.19 -1.49
CA LEU A 262 5.87 -7.99 -2.08
C LEU A 262 6.93 -8.33 -1.04
N ARG A 263 7.37 -7.36 -0.24
CA ARG A 263 8.35 -7.59 0.85
C ARG A 263 7.88 -8.68 1.80
N ALA A 264 6.60 -8.63 2.20
CA ALA A 264 6.02 -9.65 3.08
C ALA A 264 6.00 -11.03 2.42
N ILE A 265 5.61 -11.14 1.15
CA ILE A 265 5.66 -12.39 0.37
C ILE A 265 7.10 -12.94 0.29
N LEU A 266 8.09 -12.05 0.20
CA LEU A 266 9.52 -12.38 0.17
C LEU A 266 10.11 -12.69 1.57
N SER A 267 9.32 -12.60 2.62
CA SER A 267 9.75 -12.76 4.02
C SER A 267 8.82 -13.70 4.80
N GLY A 268 8.14 -13.20 5.84
CA GLY A 268 7.26 -13.98 6.72
C GLY A 268 5.86 -14.25 6.18
N GLY A 269 5.52 -13.70 5.01
CA GLY A 269 4.21 -13.80 4.37
C GLY A 269 3.27 -12.63 4.69
N ALA A 270 2.20 -12.55 3.90
CA ALA A 270 1.10 -11.62 4.09
C ALA A 270 -0.20 -12.39 4.30
N ILE A 271 -1.05 -11.91 5.21
CA ILE A 271 -2.37 -12.51 5.49
C ILE A 271 -3.46 -11.46 5.50
N SER A 272 -4.70 -11.91 5.32
CA SER A 272 -5.90 -11.06 5.37
C SER A 272 -6.73 -11.36 6.61
N LEU A 273 -6.96 -10.34 7.44
CA LEU A 273 -7.93 -10.38 8.54
C LEU A 273 -9.28 -9.86 8.04
N ARG A 274 -10.27 -10.73 7.92
CA ARG A 274 -11.59 -10.42 7.34
C ARG A 274 -12.48 -9.67 8.32
N GLU A 275 -12.01 -8.54 8.83
CA GLU A 275 -12.73 -7.63 9.72
C GLU A 275 -12.61 -6.20 9.19
N PRO A 276 -13.72 -5.42 9.10
CA PRO A 276 -13.69 -4.04 8.56
C PRO A 276 -13.21 -3.06 9.63
N LEU A 277 -11.90 -3.05 9.88
CA LEU A 277 -11.28 -2.28 10.96
C LEU A 277 -10.83 -0.86 10.55
N VAL A 278 -11.06 -0.47 9.31
CA VAL A 278 -10.82 0.88 8.79
C VAL A 278 -12.06 1.39 8.07
N ARG A 279 -12.53 2.58 8.44
CA ARG A 279 -13.54 3.32 7.68
C ARG A 279 -12.80 4.13 6.62
N TYR A 280 -12.90 3.66 5.38
CA TYR A 280 -12.18 4.20 4.22
C TYR A 280 -13.02 5.26 3.54
N ARG A 281 -12.53 6.51 3.49
CA ARG A 281 -13.26 7.64 2.91
C ARG A 281 -13.18 7.63 1.38
N ARG A 282 -14.35 7.59 0.73
CA ARG A 282 -14.44 7.72 -0.73
C ARG A 282 -13.91 9.08 -1.18
N GLY A 283 -13.13 9.10 -2.23
CA GLY A 283 -12.71 10.33 -2.88
C GLY A 283 -11.30 10.81 -2.57
N GLY A 284 -10.53 10.10 -1.76
CA GLY A 284 -9.10 10.37 -1.51
C GLY A 284 -8.25 10.29 -2.79
N LEU A 285 -7.04 9.76 -2.70
CA LEU A 285 -6.08 9.65 -3.81
C LEU A 285 -6.59 8.87 -5.02
N SER A 286 -7.58 7.97 -4.81
CA SER A 286 -8.18 7.10 -5.84
C SER A 286 -9.09 7.81 -6.83
N ARG A 287 -9.42 9.09 -6.63
CA ARG A 287 -10.33 9.83 -7.50
C ARG A 287 -9.69 10.07 -8.87
N LYS A 288 -10.29 9.54 -9.93
CA LYS A 288 -9.85 9.78 -11.32
C LYS A 288 -10.02 11.26 -11.66
N ARG A 289 -8.94 12.04 -11.57
CA ARG A 289 -8.93 13.44 -12.03
C ARG A 289 -8.94 13.49 -13.54
N ARG A 290 -9.70 14.44 -14.09
CA ARG A 290 -9.81 14.68 -15.54
C ARG A 290 -8.74 15.66 -15.97
N TYR A 291 -8.09 15.38 -17.09
CA TYR A 291 -7.15 16.33 -17.69
C TYR A 291 -7.90 17.55 -18.25
N GLN A 292 -7.44 18.73 -17.90
CA GLN A 292 -8.00 19.99 -18.37
C GLN A 292 -7.30 20.51 -19.63
N SER A 293 -6.04 20.10 -19.83
CA SER A 293 -5.19 20.48 -20.98
C SER A 293 -4.34 19.31 -21.44
N VAL A 294 -3.75 19.47 -22.65
CA VAL A 294 -2.74 18.52 -23.17
C VAL A 294 -1.47 18.57 -22.32
N ASP A 295 -1.09 19.76 -21.87
CA ASP A 295 0.12 19.93 -21.05
C ASP A 295 -0.01 19.21 -19.69
N GLU A 296 -1.20 19.30 -19.07
CA GLU A 296 -1.49 18.53 -17.87
C GLU A 296 -1.40 17.02 -18.11
N LEU A 297 -1.98 16.54 -19.22
CA LEU A 297 -1.86 15.13 -19.61
C LEU A 297 -0.40 14.69 -19.74
N ILE A 298 0.42 15.47 -20.44
CA ILE A 298 1.85 15.17 -20.65
C ILE A 298 2.63 15.23 -19.33
N ALA A 299 2.39 16.24 -18.51
CA ALA A 299 3.02 16.39 -17.21
C ALA A 299 2.76 15.15 -16.33
N ARG A 300 1.51 14.70 -16.26
CA ARG A 300 1.12 13.48 -15.53
C ARG A 300 1.73 12.22 -16.13
N MET A 301 1.76 12.08 -17.45
CA MET A 301 2.43 10.94 -18.08
C MET A 301 3.90 10.86 -17.71
N ARG A 302 4.61 11.99 -17.72
CA ARG A 302 6.02 12.05 -17.29
C ARG A 302 6.18 11.75 -15.82
N GLN A 303 5.27 12.22 -14.97
CA GLN A 303 5.27 11.92 -13.54
C GLN A 303 5.01 10.44 -13.28
N SER A 304 3.96 9.87 -13.88
CA SER A 304 3.64 8.44 -13.79
C SER A 304 4.81 7.56 -14.27
N ASN A 305 5.50 7.96 -15.35
CA ASN A 305 6.69 7.27 -15.83
C ASN A 305 7.83 7.30 -14.80
N ARG A 306 8.11 8.44 -14.17
CA ARG A 306 9.11 8.53 -13.10
C ARG A 306 8.76 7.62 -11.93
N TYR A 307 7.50 7.61 -11.48
CA TYR A 307 7.02 6.72 -10.42
C TYR A 307 7.14 5.25 -10.82
N GLY A 308 6.79 4.89 -12.07
CA GLY A 308 6.93 3.53 -12.57
C GLY A 308 8.39 3.06 -12.62
N LEU A 309 9.33 3.93 -12.99
CA LEU A 309 10.76 3.60 -12.95
C LEU A 309 11.28 3.44 -11.51
N ALA A 310 10.86 4.31 -10.59
CA ALA A 310 11.24 4.22 -9.18
C ALA A 310 10.65 2.96 -8.52
N GLU A 311 9.38 2.63 -8.81
CA GLU A 311 8.76 1.37 -8.37
C GLU A 311 9.55 0.16 -8.87
N LEU A 312 9.86 0.10 -10.17
CA LEU A 312 10.62 -1.03 -10.72
C LEU A 312 12.02 -1.16 -10.10
N ALA A 313 12.69 -0.05 -9.82
CA ALA A 313 13.96 -0.05 -9.11
C ALA A 313 13.81 -0.58 -7.67
N GLN A 314 12.73 -0.17 -6.98
CA GLN A 314 12.44 -0.66 -5.63
C GLN A 314 12.16 -2.15 -5.61
N LEU A 315 11.29 -2.64 -6.50
CA LEU A 315 10.94 -4.06 -6.59
C LEU A 315 12.16 -4.93 -6.92
N GLN A 316 13.04 -4.44 -7.82
CA GLN A 316 14.29 -5.11 -8.14
C GLN A 316 15.20 -5.20 -6.92
N ARG A 317 15.41 -4.09 -6.20
CA ARG A 317 16.22 -4.04 -4.98
C ARG A 317 15.71 -5.03 -3.92
N ASP A 318 14.40 -5.04 -3.67
CA ASP A 318 13.81 -5.89 -2.66
C ASP A 318 13.92 -7.39 -3.04
N ALA A 319 13.77 -7.71 -4.33
CA ALA A 319 14.00 -9.06 -4.84
C ALA A 319 15.48 -9.48 -4.79
N ASP A 320 16.42 -8.56 -5.03
CA ASP A 320 17.86 -8.83 -4.87
C ASP A 320 18.20 -9.16 -3.42
N ILE A 321 17.65 -8.42 -2.44
CA ILE A 321 17.79 -8.69 -1.00
C ILE A 321 17.25 -10.09 -0.63
N ALA A 322 16.17 -10.52 -1.29
CA ALA A 322 15.56 -11.82 -1.07
C ALA A 322 16.19 -12.98 -1.88
N GLY A 323 17.22 -12.71 -2.70
CA GLY A 323 17.87 -13.73 -3.56
C GLY A 323 17.06 -14.11 -4.81
N LEU A 324 16.03 -13.33 -5.17
CA LEU A 324 15.12 -13.58 -6.31
C LEU A 324 15.28 -12.55 -7.44
N GLY A 325 16.38 -11.77 -7.41
CA GLY A 325 16.61 -10.65 -8.32
C GLY A 325 16.64 -11.02 -9.80
N GLU A 326 17.20 -12.17 -10.17
CA GLU A 326 17.20 -12.61 -11.58
C GLU A 326 15.79 -12.89 -12.10
N ARG A 327 14.96 -13.54 -11.28
CA ARG A 327 13.57 -13.84 -11.63
C ARG A 327 12.75 -12.55 -11.76
N MET A 328 12.93 -11.61 -10.82
CA MET A 328 12.29 -10.28 -10.87
C MET A 328 12.72 -9.54 -12.12
N ARG A 329 14.01 -9.51 -12.45
CA ARG A 329 14.56 -8.83 -13.63
C ARG A 329 13.96 -9.38 -14.91
N ALA A 330 13.89 -10.70 -15.05
CA ALA A 330 13.29 -11.35 -16.21
C ALA A 330 11.81 -11.01 -16.35
N ALA A 331 11.04 -11.09 -15.26
CA ALA A 331 9.60 -10.80 -15.28
C ALA A 331 9.31 -9.32 -15.56
N MET A 332 10.12 -8.40 -15.02
CA MET A 332 9.90 -6.96 -15.17
C MET A 332 10.55 -6.36 -16.44
N ALA A 333 11.35 -7.12 -17.19
CA ALA A 333 12.05 -6.63 -18.37
C ALA A 333 11.14 -5.95 -19.41
N PRO A 334 9.94 -6.47 -19.75
CA PRO A 334 9.06 -5.79 -20.72
C PRO A 334 8.51 -4.45 -20.17
N LYS A 335 8.15 -4.39 -18.88
CA LYS A 335 7.68 -3.16 -18.24
C LYS A 335 8.81 -2.14 -18.15
N LEU A 336 10.01 -2.56 -17.78
CA LEU A 336 11.18 -1.69 -17.71
C LEU A 336 11.57 -1.12 -19.10
N ALA A 337 11.55 -1.96 -20.15
CA ALA A 337 11.80 -1.51 -21.53
C ALA A 337 10.78 -0.45 -21.96
N ARG A 338 9.50 -0.66 -21.64
CA ARG A 338 8.41 0.29 -21.89
C ARG A 338 8.67 1.63 -21.17
N GLU A 339 8.95 1.61 -19.88
CA GLU A 339 9.12 2.82 -19.08
C GLU A 339 10.39 3.59 -19.52
N ARG A 340 11.49 2.90 -19.79
CA ARG A 340 12.72 3.50 -20.36
C ARG A 340 12.48 4.13 -21.72
N PHE A 341 11.70 3.48 -22.58
CA PHE A 341 11.32 4.04 -23.87
C PHE A 341 10.51 5.33 -23.73
N ILE A 342 9.53 5.37 -22.80
CA ILE A 342 8.72 6.55 -22.53
C ILE A 342 9.62 7.70 -22.04
N ALA A 343 10.51 7.45 -21.08
CA ALA A 343 11.47 8.44 -20.60
C ALA A 343 12.33 8.99 -21.74
N ALA A 344 12.98 8.12 -22.50
CA ALA A 344 13.85 8.50 -23.62
C ALA A 344 13.11 9.34 -24.69
N MET A 345 11.84 9.01 -24.98
CA MET A 345 11.04 9.75 -25.96
C MET A 345 10.75 11.19 -25.51
N PHE A 346 10.46 11.39 -24.20
CA PHE A 346 10.22 12.73 -23.66
C PHE A 346 11.50 13.52 -23.37
N GLU A 347 12.63 12.86 -23.16
CA GLU A 347 13.95 13.49 -22.94
C GLU A 347 14.64 13.88 -24.26
N ALA A 348 14.27 13.23 -25.36
CA ALA A 348 14.84 13.51 -26.69
C ALA A 348 14.60 14.97 -27.13
N ARG A 349 15.69 15.73 -27.32
CA ARG A 349 15.64 17.17 -27.61
C ARG A 349 15.36 17.50 -29.06
N SER A 350 15.61 16.57 -30.00
CA SER A 350 15.43 16.80 -31.43
C SER A 350 14.41 15.84 -32.05
N LEU A 351 13.74 16.28 -33.11
CA LEU A 351 12.84 15.45 -33.89
C LEU A 351 13.55 14.21 -34.46
N GLY A 352 14.78 14.37 -34.94
CA GLY A 352 15.59 13.26 -35.44
C GLY A 352 15.85 12.18 -34.41
N ALA A 353 16.15 12.59 -33.15
CA ALA A 353 16.31 11.65 -32.05
C ALA A 353 15.00 10.90 -31.72
N ARG A 354 13.85 11.57 -31.75
CA ARG A 354 12.54 10.94 -31.56
C ARG A 354 12.17 9.98 -32.69
N VAL A 355 12.46 10.33 -33.93
CA VAL A 355 12.28 9.45 -35.10
C VAL A 355 13.17 8.21 -34.97
N ALA A 356 14.43 8.37 -34.56
CA ALA A 356 15.33 7.23 -34.32
C ALA A 356 14.82 6.30 -33.25
N LEU A 357 14.24 6.81 -32.16
CA LEU A 357 13.58 6.00 -31.13
C LEU A 357 12.32 5.29 -31.65
N LEU A 358 11.54 5.99 -32.51
CA LEU A 358 10.34 5.41 -33.11
C LEU A 358 10.68 4.22 -34.02
N THR A 359 11.78 4.30 -34.79
CA THR A 359 12.15 3.27 -35.77
C THR A 359 12.98 2.13 -35.22
N ARG A 360 13.76 2.34 -34.14
CA ARG A 360 14.56 1.29 -33.50
C ARG A 360 13.67 0.19 -32.91
N GLY A 361 14.00 -1.08 -33.19
CA GLY A 361 13.35 -2.22 -32.55
C GLY A 361 13.71 -2.28 -31.06
N THR A 362 12.75 -1.97 -30.17
CA THR A 362 13.00 -1.82 -28.73
C THR A 362 12.26 -2.85 -27.86
N GLY A 363 11.63 -3.86 -28.47
CA GLY A 363 10.70 -4.75 -27.73
C GLY A 363 9.39 -4.08 -27.29
N VAL A 364 9.24 -2.76 -27.55
CA VAL A 364 8.04 -1.99 -27.21
C VAL A 364 7.06 -2.00 -28.38
N LYS A 365 5.77 -2.28 -28.10
CA LYS A 365 4.70 -2.34 -29.12
C LYS A 365 4.65 -1.07 -29.97
N LEU A 366 4.58 -1.24 -31.31
CA LEU A 366 4.60 -0.13 -32.26
C LEU A 366 3.53 0.94 -31.98
N GLY A 367 2.32 0.53 -31.63
CA GLY A 367 1.24 1.47 -31.32
C GLY A 367 1.57 2.37 -30.12
N LEU A 368 2.25 1.87 -29.10
CA LEU A 368 2.74 2.69 -27.99
C LEU A 368 3.84 3.65 -28.45
N ARG A 369 4.76 3.17 -29.28
CA ARG A 369 5.87 3.98 -29.82
C ARG A 369 5.34 5.17 -30.62
N ILE A 370 4.37 4.94 -31.52
CA ILE A 370 3.69 6.00 -32.29
C ILE A 370 2.99 6.98 -31.36
N ARG A 371 2.22 6.47 -30.41
CA ARG A 371 1.48 7.31 -29.46
C ARG A 371 2.42 8.21 -28.64
N MET A 372 3.51 7.68 -28.10
CA MET A 372 4.47 8.47 -27.34
C MET A 372 5.22 9.48 -28.22
N PHE A 373 5.54 9.12 -29.46
CA PHE A 373 6.13 10.04 -30.44
C PHE A 373 5.21 11.24 -30.70
N LEU A 374 3.91 11.00 -30.90
CA LEU A 374 2.93 12.06 -31.11
C LEU A 374 2.78 12.95 -29.87
N TYR A 375 2.71 12.37 -28.68
CA TYR A 375 2.67 13.16 -27.44
C TYR A 375 3.91 14.02 -27.24
N ALA A 376 5.09 13.52 -27.58
CA ALA A 376 6.34 14.25 -27.40
C ALA A 376 6.61 15.28 -28.52
N SER A 377 6.10 15.07 -29.74
CA SER A 377 6.44 15.88 -30.93
C SER A 377 5.32 16.81 -31.38
N CYS A 378 4.05 16.37 -31.25
CA CYS A 378 2.87 17.08 -31.74
C CYS A 378 1.73 17.03 -30.74
N PRO A 379 1.92 17.53 -29.51
CA PRO A 379 0.92 17.40 -28.45
C PRO A 379 -0.44 18.03 -28.79
N ALA A 380 -0.45 19.08 -29.62
CA ALA A 380 -1.65 19.77 -30.07
C ALA A 380 -2.67 18.84 -30.79
N VAL A 381 -2.21 17.73 -31.40
CA VAL A 381 -3.09 16.76 -32.07
C VAL A 381 -4.14 16.17 -31.11
N TYR A 382 -3.86 16.16 -29.80
CA TYR A 382 -4.77 15.63 -28.79
C TYR A 382 -5.74 16.66 -28.19
N ALA A 383 -5.53 17.96 -28.46
CA ALA A 383 -6.38 19.03 -27.94
C ALA A 383 -7.87 18.87 -28.33
N PRO A 384 -8.24 18.55 -29.60
CA PRO A 384 -9.63 18.35 -29.95
C PRO A 384 -10.33 17.23 -29.18
N GLY A 385 -9.62 16.11 -28.91
CA GLY A 385 -10.16 14.98 -28.16
C GLY A 385 -10.41 15.31 -26.68
N ILE A 386 -9.56 16.10 -26.06
CA ILE A 386 -9.73 16.57 -24.68
C ILE A 386 -10.90 17.57 -24.64
N TRP A 387 -10.97 18.51 -25.59
CA TRP A 387 -12.04 19.48 -25.72
C TRP A 387 -13.40 18.79 -25.92
N LEU A 388 -13.50 17.84 -26.84
CA LEU A 388 -14.73 17.09 -27.14
C LEU A 388 -15.25 16.34 -25.90
N LYS A 389 -14.38 15.66 -25.15
CA LYS A 389 -14.73 15.00 -23.90
C LYS A 389 -15.24 15.97 -22.83
N ARG A 390 -14.78 17.21 -22.85
CA ARG A 390 -15.24 18.28 -21.95
C ARG A 390 -16.64 18.77 -22.33
N VAL A 391 -16.87 19.03 -23.62
CA VAL A 391 -18.16 19.54 -24.16
C VAL A 391 -19.29 18.50 -24.03
N VAL A 392 -19.03 17.25 -24.42
CA VAL A 392 -20.05 16.17 -24.39
C VAL A 392 -20.51 15.87 -22.96
N ARG A 393 -19.67 16.08 -21.96
CA ARG A 393 -19.99 15.79 -20.56
C ARG A 393 -20.50 17.02 -19.78
N GLY A 394 -20.21 18.24 -20.20
CA GLY A 394 -20.83 19.44 -19.66
C GLY A 394 -22.32 19.58 -20.02
N ARG A 395 -22.82 18.70 -20.92
CA ARG A 395 -24.25 18.58 -21.28
C ARG A 395 -24.99 17.47 -20.52
N ARG A 396 -24.32 16.74 -19.63
CA ARG A 396 -24.88 15.61 -18.86
C ARG A 396 -24.82 15.81 -17.34
N GLY A 397 -24.44 17.02 -16.87
CA GLY A 397 -24.42 17.40 -15.46
C GLY A 397 -25.40 18.52 -15.16
#